data_09bc3938c2254e38d4a125fe324d9b25
#
_entry.id   09bc3938c2254e38d4a125fe324d9b25
#
_cell.length_a   1.000
_cell.length_b   1.000
_cell.length_c   1.000
_cell.angle_alpha   90.00
_cell.angle_beta   90.00
_cell.angle_gamma   90.00
#
_symmetry.space_group_name_H-M   'P 1'
#
loop_
_entity.id
_entity.type
_entity.pdbx_description
1 polymer ?
#
loop_
_entity_poly.entity_id
_entity_poly.type
_entity_poly.pdbx_seq_one_letter_code
_entity_poly.pdbx_strand_id
1 'polypeptide(L)'
;MKKLAYVSVLVLIGLIFFSLTLFHLIPSGVYERLVTGAVREKTGLVVKAASFDTVFPLGFEMTDLKVSDERGKVLARLDTLRADLNPLGLATGLRIDLAGRAGQGSVIGSIKTGLLSSSLELEAIGVGFSYVEALGNAWIGIDGTFDGKAYLSARKGGCPKGFARVEGVEVSGAGVKFRGFPLPLGSIDETGLSAEFRDCKAVLNGFWIEGTEVSLRLTGNIKIVEPIASSTVDLSLEIVPHGDMASNELLMSIIGPYRKSANFYSIPIRGTLESISSGL
;
A
#
# COMPACT_ATOMS: atom_id res chain seq x y z
N MET A 1 -26.37 21.93 -43.68
CA MET A 1 -25.80 20.91 -42.78
C MET A 1 -24.30 21.12 -42.48
N LYS A 2 -23.41 21.33 -43.46
CA LYS A 2 -21.96 21.54 -43.24
C LYS A 2 -21.62 22.70 -42.29
N LYS A 3 -22.29 23.88 -42.45
CA LYS A 3 -22.04 25.07 -41.59
C LYS A 3 -22.41 24.82 -40.12
N LEU A 4 -23.49 24.09 -39.85
CA LEU A 4 -23.93 23.74 -38.49
C LEU A 4 -22.91 22.83 -37.83
N ALA A 5 -22.38 21.85 -38.56
CA ALA A 5 -21.33 20.95 -38.07
C ALA A 5 -20.02 21.70 -37.69
N TYR A 6 -19.61 22.69 -38.53
CA TYR A 6 -18.45 23.52 -38.22
C TYR A 6 -18.64 24.36 -36.96
N VAL A 7 -19.83 24.98 -36.80
CA VAL A 7 -20.14 25.75 -35.57
C VAL A 7 -20.14 24.86 -34.34
N SER A 8 -20.73 23.66 -34.41
CA SER A 8 -20.73 22.72 -33.30
C SER A 8 -19.33 22.27 -32.90
N VAL A 9 -18.45 22.03 -33.89
CA VAL A 9 -17.05 21.65 -33.62
C VAL A 9 -16.28 22.81 -32.96
N LEU A 10 -16.46 24.07 -33.47
CA LEU A 10 -15.82 25.23 -32.87
C LEU A 10 -16.29 25.49 -31.43
N VAL A 11 -17.59 25.35 -31.16
CA VAL A 11 -18.14 25.46 -29.79
C VAL A 11 -17.57 24.39 -28.90
N LEU A 12 -17.46 23.11 -29.35
CA LEU A 12 -16.86 22.04 -28.60
C LEU A 12 -15.39 22.30 -28.26
N ILE A 13 -14.62 22.75 -29.26
CA ILE A 13 -13.20 23.12 -29.06
C ILE A 13 -13.09 24.27 -28.04
N GLY A 14 -13.95 25.30 -28.17
CA GLY A 14 -13.99 26.42 -27.23
C GLY A 14 -14.31 25.99 -25.80
N LEU A 15 -15.27 25.08 -25.62
CA LEU A 15 -15.63 24.54 -24.32
C LEU A 15 -14.49 23.70 -23.71
N ILE A 16 -13.80 22.89 -24.53
CA ILE A 16 -12.64 22.12 -24.07
C ILE A 16 -11.53 23.07 -23.60
N PHE A 17 -11.20 24.08 -24.45
CA PHE A 17 -10.15 25.03 -24.10
C PHE A 17 -10.51 25.85 -22.86
N PHE A 18 -11.76 26.31 -22.75
CA PHE A 18 -12.26 27.00 -21.56
C PHE A 18 -12.14 26.12 -20.30
N SER A 19 -12.54 24.85 -20.38
CA SER A 19 -12.46 23.91 -19.25
C SER A 19 -11.02 23.67 -18.80
N LEU A 20 -10.09 23.51 -19.76
CA LEU A 20 -8.65 23.36 -19.48
C LEU A 20 -8.08 24.62 -18.83
N THR A 21 -8.43 25.80 -19.36
CA THR A 21 -7.99 27.08 -18.78
C THR A 21 -8.55 27.26 -17.37
N LEU A 22 -9.82 26.95 -17.17
CA LEU A 22 -10.45 27.05 -15.85
C LEU A 22 -9.76 26.13 -14.83
N PHE A 23 -9.41 24.91 -15.24
CA PHE A 23 -8.68 23.97 -14.38
C PHE A 23 -7.35 24.56 -13.88
N HIS A 24 -6.60 25.24 -14.73
CA HIS A 24 -5.32 25.86 -14.36
C HIS A 24 -5.46 27.20 -13.62
N LEU A 25 -6.60 27.86 -13.70
CA LEU A 25 -6.87 29.09 -12.97
C LEU A 25 -7.26 28.86 -11.50
N ILE A 26 -7.75 27.66 -11.15
CA ILE A 26 -8.07 27.32 -9.76
C ILE A 26 -6.75 27.11 -8.99
N PRO A 27 -6.57 27.78 -7.85
CA PRO A 27 -5.37 27.60 -7.03
C PRO A 27 -5.16 26.12 -6.63
N SER A 28 -3.93 25.64 -6.75
CA SER A 28 -3.56 24.25 -6.43
C SER A 28 -3.97 23.80 -5.01
N GLY A 29 -3.93 24.71 -4.03
CA GLY A 29 -4.39 24.45 -2.66
C GLY A 29 -5.89 24.14 -2.51
N VAL A 30 -6.73 24.44 -3.52
CA VAL A 30 -8.12 23.98 -3.53
C VAL A 30 -8.18 22.50 -3.88
N TYR A 31 -7.44 22.10 -4.91
CA TYR A 31 -7.36 20.70 -5.33
C TYR A 31 -6.69 19.83 -4.26
N GLU A 32 -5.61 20.33 -3.64
CA GLU A 32 -4.94 19.66 -2.54
C GLU A 32 -5.93 19.31 -1.43
N ARG A 33 -6.71 20.28 -0.97
CA ARG A 33 -7.72 20.06 0.08
C ARG A 33 -8.81 19.07 -0.33
N LEU A 34 -9.25 19.10 -1.59
CA LEU A 34 -10.25 18.17 -2.09
C LEU A 34 -9.70 16.74 -2.15
N VAL A 35 -8.49 16.56 -2.68
CA VAL A 35 -7.85 15.24 -2.82
C VAL A 35 -7.51 14.66 -1.44
N THR A 36 -6.82 15.43 -0.58
CA THR A 36 -6.42 14.97 0.75
C THR A 36 -7.62 14.73 1.65
N GLY A 37 -8.66 15.56 1.55
CA GLY A 37 -9.92 15.39 2.25
C GLY A 37 -10.67 14.13 1.84
N ALA A 38 -10.78 13.88 0.53
CA ALA A 38 -11.42 12.68 0.01
C ALA A 38 -10.67 11.39 0.40
N VAL A 39 -9.33 11.41 0.35
CA VAL A 39 -8.52 10.27 0.81
C VAL A 39 -8.76 10.02 2.30
N ARG A 40 -8.69 11.04 3.13
CA ARG A 40 -8.92 10.93 4.57
C ARG A 40 -10.32 10.38 4.89
N GLU A 41 -11.35 10.92 4.26
CA GLU A 41 -12.74 10.49 4.49
C GLU A 41 -12.95 9.00 4.12
N LYS A 42 -12.32 8.55 3.03
CA LYS A 42 -12.53 7.18 2.51
C LYS A 42 -11.62 6.13 3.14
N THR A 43 -10.42 6.51 3.55
CA THR A 43 -9.41 5.54 3.99
C THR A 43 -8.97 5.72 5.44
N GLY A 44 -9.24 6.85 6.07
CA GLY A 44 -8.66 7.23 7.36
C GLY A 44 -7.18 7.62 7.29
N LEU A 45 -6.61 7.69 6.08
CA LEU A 45 -5.21 8.05 5.89
C LEU A 45 -5.07 9.55 5.66
N VAL A 46 -4.00 10.11 6.21
CA VAL A 46 -3.63 11.52 6.03
C VAL A 46 -2.49 11.59 5.04
N VAL A 47 -2.73 12.28 3.92
CA VAL A 47 -1.74 12.52 2.88
C VAL A 47 -1.24 13.94 3.00
N LYS A 48 0.09 14.13 3.03
CA LYS A 48 0.75 15.45 3.03
C LYS A 48 1.83 15.46 1.96
N ALA A 49 1.94 16.55 1.23
CA ALA A 49 2.99 16.80 0.24
C ALA A 49 3.71 18.12 0.57
N ALA A 50 4.98 18.24 0.19
CA ALA A 50 5.72 19.49 0.30
C ALA A 50 5.27 20.50 -0.77
N SER A 51 4.95 20.02 -1.98
CA SER A 51 4.29 20.81 -3.02
C SER A 51 3.15 20.03 -3.65
N PHE A 52 2.17 20.79 -4.15
CA PHE A 52 1.03 20.28 -4.92
C PHE A 52 0.80 21.23 -6.10
N ASP A 53 1.10 20.77 -7.30
CA ASP A 53 1.06 21.55 -8.51
C ASP A 53 0.12 20.94 -9.54
N THR A 54 -0.51 21.80 -10.36
CA THR A 54 -1.32 21.34 -11.50
C THR A 54 -0.44 21.18 -12.73
N VAL A 55 -0.62 20.07 -13.45
CA VAL A 55 0.15 19.72 -14.66
C VAL A 55 -0.80 19.63 -15.86
N PHE A 56 -0.33 20.20 -16.99
CA PHE A 56 -1.09 20.14 -18.25
C PHE A 56 -1.15 18.71 -18.81
N PRO A 57 -2.28 18.24 -19.42
CA PRO A 57 -3.53 19.00 -19.60
C PRO A 57 -4.46 18.97 -18.38
N LEU A 58 -4.57 17.90 -17.64
CA LEU A 58 -5.45 17.68 -16.50
C LEU A 58 -4.76 16.73 -15.52
N GLY A 59 -3.72 17.21 -14.85
CA GLY A 59 -2.94 16.39 -13.91
C GLY A 59 -2.55 17.17 -12.67
N PHE A 60 -2.02 16.43 -11.71
CA PHE A 60 -1.43 16.93 -10.48
C PHE A 60 -0.07 16.29 -10.28
N GLU A 61 0.86 17.05 -9.75
CA GLU A 61 2.16 16.57 -9.31
C GLU A 61 2.37 16.95 -7.86
N MET A 62 2.79 15.98 -7.06
CA MET A 62 3.06 16.14 -5.64
C MET A 62 4.50 15.74 -5.38
N THR A 63 5.20 16.51 -4.53
CA THR A 63 6.57 16.20 -4.12
C THR A 63 6.65 15.94 -2.62
N ASP A 64 7.61 15.12 -2.19
CA ASP A 64 7.80 14.66 -0.80
C ASP A 64 6.47 14.24 -0.16
N LEU A 65 5.82 13.29 -0.81
CA LEU A 65 4.52 12.77 -0.37
C LEU A 65 4.70 11.85 0.82
N LYS A 66 3.96 12.12 1.90
CA LYS A 66 3.92 11.30 3.11
C LYS A 66 2.50 10.83 3.36
N VAL A 67 2.35 9.53 3.51
CA VAL A 67 1.09 8.89 3.89
C VAL A 67 1.20 8.48 5.35
N SER A 68 0.30 8.99 6.19
CA SER A 68 0.27 8.74 7.64
C SER A 68 -1.09 8.19 8.07
N ASP A 69 -1.13 7.53 9.21
CA ASP A 69 -2.39 7.24 9.89
C ASP A 69 -2.97 8.51 10.57
N GLU A 70 -4.15 8.40 11.16
CA GLU A 70 -4.80 9.51 11.89
C GLU A 70 -4.01 9.97 13.11
N ARG A 71 -3.11 9.14 13.65
CA ARG A 71 -2.23 9.46 14.78
C ARG A 71 -0.95 10.17 14.35
N GLY A 72 -0.77 10.36 13.03
CA GLY A 72 0.39 11.02 12.45
C GLY A 72 1.61 10.10 12.26
N LYS A 73 1.45 8.78 12.46
CA LYS A 73 2.50 7.80 12.21
C LYS A 73 2.66 7.61 10.70
N VAL A 74 3.82 7.91 10.16
CA VAL A 74 4.11 7.76 8.73
C VAL A 74 4.13 6.27 8.37
N LEU A 75 3.42 5.93 7.31
CA LEU A 75 3.32 4.56 6.79
C LEU A 75 4.15 4.37 5.53
N ALA A 76 4.16 5.38 4.66
CA ALA A 76 4.90 5.35 3.41
C ALA A 76 5.29 6.75 2.95
N ARG A 77 6.34 6.82 2.12
CA ARG A 77 6.82 8.04 1.46
C ARG A 77 6.95 7.81 -0.04
N LEU A 78 6.84 8.89 -0.80
CA LEU A 78 7.19 8.95 -2.22
C LEU A 78 7.87 10.29 -2.49
N ASP A 79 8.93 10.31 -3.27
CA ASP A 79 9.62 11.55 -3.64
C ASP A 79 8.75 12.40 -4.56
N THR A 80 8.12 11.75 -5.54
CA THR A 80 7.15 12.40 -6.44
C THR A 80 5.98 11.46 -6.72
N LEU A 81 4.81 12.05 -6.92
CA LEU A 81 3.63 11.35 -7.43
C LEU A 81 2.91 12.27 -8.42
N ARG A 82 2.79 11.80 -9.65
CA ARG A 82 2.00 12.42 -10.69
C ARG A 82 0.70 11.64 -10.90
N ALA A 83 -0.41 12.36 -11.01
CA ALA A 83 -1.72 11.82 -11.27
C ALA A 83 -2.33 12.54 -12.47
N ASP A 84 -2.50 11.85 -13.59
CA ASP A 84 -3.04 12.39 -14.84
C ASP A 84 -4.49 11.91 -15.03
N LEU A 85 -5.41 12.85 -15.14
CA LEU A 85 -6.81 12.59 -15.48
C LEU A 85 -6.93 12.29 -16.98
N ASN A 86 -7.45 11.12 -17.32
CA ASN A 86 -7.68 10.75 -18.71
C ASN A 86 -9.09 11.17 -19.15
N PRO A 87 -9.21 12.24 -19.96
CA PRO A 87 -10.51 12.77 -20.36
C PRO A 87 -11.29 11.84 -21.29
N LEU A 88 -10.61 10.95 -22.04
CA LEU A 88 -11.26 10.00 -22.93
C LEU A 88 -12.08 8.96 -22.17
N GLY A 89 -11.77 8.73 -20.90
CA GLY A 89 -12.53 7.83 -20.03
C GLY A 89 -13.84 8.41 -19.51
N LEU A 90 -14.13 9.70 -19.65
CA LEU A 90 -15.30 10.35 -19.06
C LEU A 90 -16.64 9.76 -19.55
N ALA A 91 -16.68 9.20 -20.74
CA ALA A 91 -17.88 8.53 -21.28
C ALA A 91 -18.16 7.19 -20.58
N THR A 92 -17.16 6.51 -20.03
CA THR A 92 -17.25 5.17 -19.39
C THR A 92 -16.93 5.18 -17.91
N GLY A 93 -16.42 6.29 -17.40
CA GLY A 93 -15.97 6.49 -16.05
C GLY A 93 -14.72 7.37 -15.99
N LEU A 94 -14.33 7.82 -14.81
CA LEU A 94 -13.11 8.57 -14.57
C LEU A 94 -11.93 7.61 -14.50
N ARG A 95 -10.88 7.88 -15.29
CA ARG A 95 -9.59 7.18 -15.18
C ARG A 95 -8.50 8.16 -14.77
N ILE A 96 -7.74 7.79 -13.77
CA ILE A 96 -6.58 8.52 -13.28
C ILE A 96 -5.38 7.60 -13.45
N ASP A 97 -4.41 8.01 -14.23
CA ASP A 97 -3.14 7.29 -14.37
C ASP A 97 -2.14 7.86 -13.37
N LEU A 98 -1.43 6.99 -12.67
CA LEU A 98 -0.51 7.33 -11.59
C LEU A 98 0.93 6.98 -12.00
N ALA A 99 1.87 7.88 -11.74
CA ALA A 99 3.30 7.65 -11.89
C ALA A 99 4.06 8.30 -10.74
N GLY A 100 4.77 7.51 -9.95
CA GLY A 100 5.51 7.98 -8.78
C GLY A 100 6.95 7.50 -8.77
N ARG A 101 7.78 8.15 -7.94
CA ARG A 101 9.16 7.75 -7.66
C ARG A 101 9.37 7.60 -6.15
N ALA A 102 10.14 6.59 -5.79
CA ALA A 102 10.60 6.32 -4.43
C ALA A 102 12.09 5.96 -4.49
N GLY A 103 12.98 6.94 -4.36
CA GLY A 103 14.40 6.81 -4.61
C GLY A 103 14.70 6.50 -6.07
N GLN A 104 15.32 5.36 -6.30
CA GLN A 104 15.58 4.84 -7.65
C GLN A 104 14.43 3.99 -8.21
N GLY A 105 13.49 3.60 -7.33
CA GLY A 105 12.32 2.83 -7.71
C GLY A 105 11.19 3.67 -8.29
N SER A 106 10.27 3.00 -8.94
CA SER A 106 9.09 3.60 -9.55
C SER A 106 7.81 2.90 -9.11
N VAL A 107 6.74 3.68 -9.04
CA VAL A 107 5.38 3.19 -8.80
C VAL A 107 4.50 3.70 -9.92
N ILE A 108 3.89 2.79 -10.66
CA ILE A 108 2.93 3.12 -11.71
C ILE A 108 1.58 2.48 -11.41
N GLY A 109 0.51 3.09 -11.90
CA GLY A 109 -0.80 2.50 -11.67
C GLY A 109 -1.93 3.26 -12.34
N SER A 110 -3.13 2.78 -12.10
CA SER A 110 -4.35 3.46 -12.55
C SER A 110 -5.50 3.25 -11.59
N ILE A 111 -6.30 4.29 -11.42
CA ILE A 111 -7.59 4.24 -10.73
C ILE A 111 -8.67 4.44 -11.79
N LYS A 112 -9.63 3.52 -11.83
CA LYS A 112 -10.83 3.66 -12.67
C LYS A 112 -12.04 3.74 -11.75
N THR A 113 -12.87 4.75 -11.93
CA THR A 113 -14.10 4.92 -11.15
C THR A 113 -15.26 5.13 -12.10
N GLY A 114 -16.18 4.16 -12.11
CA GLY A 114 -17.44 4.24 -12.82
C GLY A 114 -18.63 4.43 -11.87
N LEU A 115 -19.84 4.46 -12.42
CA LEU A 115 -21.07 4.65 -11.63
C LEU A 115 -21.32 3.49 -10.65
N LEU A 116 -20.94 2.27 -11.02
CA LEU A 116 -21.25 1.04 -10.30
C LEU A 116 -20.03 0.30 -9.73
N SER A 117 -18.82 0.67 -10.17
CA SER A 117 -17.59 -0.02 -9.77
C SER A 117 -16.39 0.91 -9.80
N SER A 118 -15.41 0.57 -8.97
CA SER A 118 -14.08 1.17 -9.00
C SER A 118 -13.01 0.08 -9.05
N SER A 119 -11.87 0.39 -9.64
CA SER A 119 -10.70 -0.48 -9.60
C SER A 119 -9.42 0.33 -9.43
N LEU A 120 -8.45 -0.29 -8.77
CA LEU A 120 -7.10 0.21 -8.56
C LEU A 120 -6.14 -0.85 -9.07
N GLU A 121 -5.18 -0.44 -9.86
CA GLU A 121 -4.06 -1.25 -10.31
C GLU A 121 -2.78 -0.50 -9.98
N LEU A 122 -1.83 -1.17 -9.33
CA LEU A 122 -0.54 -0.63 -8.94
C LEU A 122 0.55 -1.63 -9.27
N GLU A 123 1.68 -1.11 -9.74
CA GLU A 123 2.93 -1.84 -9.93
C GLU A 123 4.07 -1.00 -9.35
N ALA A 124 4.88 -1.61 -8.51
CA ALA A 124 6.09 -1.04 -7.92
C ALA A 124 7.29 -1.81 -8.45
N ILE A 125 8.36 -1.11 -8.81
CA ILE A 125 9.59 -1.70 -9.36
C ILE A 125 10.78 -1.03 -8.68
N GLY A 126 11.61 -1.83 -8.02
CA GLY A 126 12.85 -1.40 -7.37
C GLY A 126 12.64 -0.39 -6.23
N VAL A 127 11.49 -0.42 -5.57
CA VAL A 127 11.18 0.49 -4.46
C VAL A 127 11.90 0.07 -3.20
N GLY A 128 12.67 0.97 -2.57
CA GLY A 128 13.38 0.70 -1.33
C GLY A 128 12.42 0.44 -0.16
N PHE A 129 12.71 -0.57 0.68
CA PHE A 129 11.93 -0.84 1.89
C PHE A 129 11.90 0.36 2.84
N SER A 130 12.91 1.23 2.84
CA SER A 130 12.96 2.47 3.62
C SER A 130 11.82 3.46 3.30
N TYR A 131 11.20 3.34 2.11
CA TYR A 131 10.03 4.14 1.73
C TYR A 131 8.71 3.60 2.33
N VAL A 132 8.72 2.36 2.88
CA VAL A 132 7.58 1.75 3.58
C VAL A 132 7.84 1.79 5.08
N GLU A 133 7.69 2.96 5.70
CA GLU A 133 7.96 3.16 7.13
C GLU A 133 7.09 2.29 8.04
N ALA A 134 5.97 1.80 7.54
CA ALA A 134 5.14 0.85 8.24
C ALA A 134 5.90 -0.41 8.66
N LEU A 135 6.87 -0.89 7.87
CA LEU A 135 7.72 -2.04 8.18
C LEU A 135 8.67 -1.73 9.34
N GLY A 136 9.40 -0.61 9.27
CA GLY A 136 10.25 -0.16 10.37
C GLY A 136 9.46 0.09 11.66
N ASN A 137 8.25 0.60 11.51
CA ASN A 137 7.31 0.78 12.62
C ASN A 137 6.79 -0.55 13.20
N ALA A 138 6.75 -1.62 12.41
CA ALA A 138 6.43 -2.97 12.87
C ALA A 138 7.67 -3.73 13.38
N TRP A 139 8.76 -2.99 13.64
CA TRP A 139 10.06 -3.51 14.15
C TRP A 139 10.78 -4.48 13.20
N ILE A 140 10.50 -4.37 11.91
CA ILE A 140 11.16 -5.14 10.87
C ILE A 140 12.26 -4.27 10.27
N GLY A 141 13.50 -4.50 10.68
CA GLY A 141 14.68 -3.81 10.16
C GLY A 141 15.23 -4.55 8.94
N ILE A 142 14.66 -4.28 7.77
CA ILE A 142 15.13 -4.82 6.49
C ILE A 142 15.50 -3.68 5.56
N ASP A 143 16.60 -3.86 4.83
CA ASP A 143 17.06 -3.00 3.75
C ASP A 143 16.98 -3.75 2.43
N GLY A 144 17.07 -3.05 1.31
CA GLY A 144 16.94 -3.59 -0.03
C GLY A 144 15.78 -2.96 -0.77
N THR A 145 15.39 -3.59 -1.87
CA THR A 145 14.29 -3.13 -2.70
C THR A 145 13.22 -4.20 -2.83
N PHE A 146 12.06 -3.81 -3.33
CA PHE A 146 11.01 -4.76 -3.68
C PHE A 146 10.34 -4.42 -4.99
N ASP A 147 9.86 -5.45 -5.65
CA ASP A 147 8.92 -5.37 -6.75
C ASP A 147 7.54 -5.81 -6.27
N GLY A 148 6.50 -5.18 -6.79
CA GLY A 148 5.16 -5.52 -6.32
C GLY A 148 4.08 -5.20 -7.33
N LYS A 149 2.98 -5.98 -7.24
CA LYS A 149 1.76 -5.76 -8.04
C LYS A 149 0.55 -5.87 -7.16
N ALA A 150 -0.39 -4.94 -7.30
CA ALA A 150 -1.68 -5.00 -6.64
C ALA A 150 -2.80 -4.66 -7.61
N TYR A 151 -3.86 -5.41 -7.52
CA TYR A 151 -5.11 -5.15 -8.22
C TYR A 151 -6.26 -5.26 -7.23
N LEU A 152 -7.07 -4.23 -7.16
CA LEU A 152 -8.29 -4.20 -6.34
C LEU A 152 -9.45 -3.72 -7.19
N SER A 153 -10.59 -4.36 -7.05
CA SER A 153 -11.84 -3.90 -7.66
C SER A 153 -12.99 -4.02 -6.66
N ALA A 154 -13.87 -3.04 -6.64
CA ALA A 154 -15.06 -3.07 -5.80
C ALA A 154 -16.27 -2.57 -6.58
N ARG A 155 -17.43 -3.17 -6.34
CA ARG A 155 -18.73 -2.61 -6.72
C ARG A 155 -19.20 -1.64 -5.63
N LYS A 156 -20.01 -0.66 -5.98
CA LYS A 156 -20.58 0.28 -5.01
C LYS A 156 -21.33 -0.48 -3.91
N GLY A 157 -20.91 -0.29 -2.66
CA GLY A 157 -21.45 -1.02 -1.50
C GLY A 157 -21.06 -2.51 -1.42
N GLY A 158 -20.17 -2.98 -2.28
CA GLY A 158 -19.65 -4.36 -2.26
C GLY A 158 -18.26 -4.47 -1.70
N CYS A 159 -17.89 -5.70 -1.36
CA CYS A 159 -16.55 -6.00 -0.86
C CYS A 159 -15.48 -5.90 -1.95
N PRO A 160 -14.28 -5.45 -1.62
CA PRO A 160 -13.16 -5.46 -2.56
C PRO A 160 -12.79 -6.90 -2.95
N LYS A 161 -12.37 -7.06 -4.22
CA LYS A 161 -11.81 -8.29 -4.78
C LYS A 161 -10.50 -7.96 -5.47
N GLY A 162 -9.55 -8.84 -5.37
CA GLY A 162 -8.27 -8.67 -6.02
C GLY A 162 -7.13 -9.37 -5.32
N PHE A 163 -5.92 -8.88 -5.54
CA PHE A 163 -4.71 -9.43 -4.95
C PHE A 163 -3.65 -8.35 -4.72
N ALA A 164 -2.68 -8.67 -3.87
CA ALA A 164 -1.42 -7.95 -3.74
C ALA A 164 -0.29 -8.99 -3.65
N ARG A 165 0.80 -8.76 -4.39
CA ARG A 165 2.01 -9.57 -4.36
C ARG A 165 3.21 -8.65 -4.32
N VAL A 166 4.18 -9.01 -3.49
CA VAL A 166 5.44 -8.27 -3.33
C VAL A 166 6.55 -9.29 -3.20
N GLU A 167 7.66 -9.06 -3.86
CA GLU A 167 8.87 -9.86 -3.80
C GLU A 167 10.05 -8.93 -3.48
N GLY A 168 10.86 -9.30 -2.49
CA GLY A 168 12.06 -8.55 -2.14
C GLY A 168 13.22 -8.90 -3.06
N VAL A 169 14.04 -7.90 -3.35
CA VAL A 169 15.23 -8.01 -4.20
C VAL A 169 16.42 -7.47 -3.42
N GLU A 170 17.51 -8.24 -3.37
CA GLU A 170 18.75 -7.89 -2.67
C GLU A 170 18.50 -7.46 -1.21
N VAL A 171 17.69 -8.26 -0.51
CA VAL A 171 17.24 -7.93 0.84
C VAL A 171 18.31 -8.30 1.85
N SER A 172 18.57 -7.37 2.76
CA SER A 172 19.43 -7.56 3.91
C SER A 172 18.74 -7.01 5.16
N GLY A 173 19.15 -7.43 6.35
CA GLY A 173 18.51 -6.90 7.54
C GLY A 173 19.18 -7.29 8.84
N ALA A 174 19.01 -6.46 9.86
CA ALA A 174 19.53 -6.69 11.20
C ALA A 174 18.64 -7.61 12.05
N GLY A 175 17.41 -7.86 11.63
CA GLY A 175 16.48 -8.73 12.37
C GLY A 175 15.09 -8.11 12.57
N VAL A 176 14.25 -8.89 13.19
CA VAL A 176 12.90 -8.53 13.59
C VAL A 176 12.84 -8.47 15.12
N LYS A 177 12.19 -7.47 15.69
CA LYS A 177 11.94 -7.42 17.15
C LYS A 177 10.60 -8.08 17.46
N PHE A 178 10.64 -9.14 18.23
CA PHE A 178 9.43 -9.80 18.73
C PHE A 178 9.35 -9.61 20.24
N ARG A 179 8.32 -8.92 20.72
CA ARG A 179 8.15 -8.55 22.16
C ARG A 179 9.40 -7.90 22.76
N GLY A 180 10.06 -7.05 22.00
CA GLY A 180 11.30 -6.39 22.41
C GLY A 180 12.57 -7.24 22.30
N PHE A 181 12.44 -8.53 21.98
CA PHE A 181 13.58 -9.43 21.76
C PHE A 181 13.99 -9.39 20.28
N PRO A 182 15.26 -9.11 19.96
CA PRO A 182 15.75 -9.15 18.59
C PRO A 182 15.84 -10.61 18.12
N LEU A 183 15.14 -10.93 17.04
CA LEU A 183 15.28 -12.18 16.30
C LEU A 183 16.28 -11.94 15.16
N PRO A 184 17.51 -12.45 15.24
CA PRO A 184 18.45 -12.33 14.14
C PRO A 184 17.96 -13.18 12.97
N LEU A 185 17.90 -12.58 11.80
CA LEU A 185 17.49 -13.29 10.59
C LEU A 185 18.68 -13.96 9.90
N GLY A 186 19.89 -13.49 10.16
CA GLY A 186 21.07 -13.84 9.39
C GLY A 186 21.03 -13.23 8.00
N SER A 187 21.55 -13.92 6.99
CA SER A 187 21.36 -13.55 5.59
C SER A 187 19.92 -13.86 5.20
N ILE A 188 19.30 -12.97 4.44
CA ILE A 188 17.95 -13.16 3.94
C ILE A 188 18.04 -13.72 2.52
N ASP A 189 17.50 -14.92 2.30
CA ASP A 189 17.50 -15.59 1.00
C ASP A 189 16.29 -15.17 0.18
N GLU A 190 15.12 -15.06 0.81
CA GLU A 190 13.87 -14.70 0.15
C GLU A 190 12.96 -13.92 1.11
N THR A 191 12.25 -12.94 0.58
CA THR A 191 11.16 -12.27 1.30
C THR A 191 10.05 -11.89 0.34
N GLY A 192 8.81 -11.88 0.84
CA GLY A 192 7.70 -11.48 0.02
C GLY A 192 6.37 -11.46 0.75
N LEU A 193 5.34 -11.04 0.02
CA LEU A 193 3.96 -10.99 0.49
C LEU A 193 3.02 -11.44 -0.60
N SER A 194 2.05 -12.26 -0.23
CA SER A 194 0.92 -12.63 -1.10
C SER A 194 -0.38 -12.53 -0.32
N ALA A 195 -1.29 -11.70 -0.80
CA ALA A 195 -2.61 -11.52 -0.21
C ALA A 195 -3.69 -11.54 -1.30
N GLU A 196 -4.85 -12.06 -0.96
CA GLU A 196 -6.06 -12.04 -1.78
C GLU A 196 -7.19 -11.31 -1.06
N PHE A 197 -7.97 -10.55 -1.82
CA PHE A 197 -9.14 -9.84 -1.31
C PHE A 197 -10.41 -10.48 -1.87
N ARG A 198 -11.24 -10.99 -0.97
CA ARG A 198 -12.53 -11.61 -1.32
C ARG A 198 -13.48 -11.62 -0.12
N ASP A 199 -14.77 -11.51 -0.37
CA ASP A 199 -15.81 -11.63 0.66
C ASP A 199 -15.60 -10.73 1.90
N CYS A 200 -15.19 -9.47 1.66
CA CYS A 200 -14.83 -8.51 2.71
C CYS A 200 -13.68 -8.99 3.63
N LYS A 201 -12.82 -9.86 3.12
CA LYS A 201 -11.64 -10.34 3.83
C LYS A 201 -10.40 -10.11 2.98
N ALA A 202 -9.32 -9.76 3.65
CA ALA A 202 -7.97 -9.92 3.11
C ALA A 202 -7.44 -11.25 3.64
N VAL A 203 -7.19 -12.20 2.74
CA VAL A 203 -6.59 -13.49 3.03
C VAL A 203 -5.09 -13.35 2.79
N LEU A 204 -4.31 -13.32 3.86
CA LEU A 204 -2.85 -13.31 3.78
C LEU A 204 -2.38 -14.74 3.55
N ASN A 205 -2.07 -15.08 2.29
CA ASN A 205 -1.55 -16.39 1.92
C ASN A 205 -0.12 -16.59 2.44
N GLY A 206 0.61 -15.49 2.63
CA GLY A 206 1.91 -15.44 3.27
C GLY A 206 2.51 -14.03 3.22
N PHE A 207 3.11 -13.62 4.30
CA PHE A 207 4.22 -12.69 4.35
C PHE A 207 5.38 -13.49 4.91
N TRP A 208 6.48 -13.62 4.19
CA TRP A 208 7.60 -14.46 4.58
C TRP A 208 8.92 -13.70 4.51
N ILE A 209 9.81 -14.08 5.41
CA ILE A 209 11.21 -13.69 5.42
C ILE A 209 11.97 -14.98 5.68
N GLU A 210 12.70 -15.48 4.69
CA GLU A 210 13.52 -16.67 4.82
C GLU A 210 14.96 -16.26 5.10
N GLY A 211 15.35 -16.40 6.37
CA GLY A 211 16.69 -16.09 6.84
C GLY A 211 17.47 -17.34 7.18
N THR A 212 18.80 -17.25 7.13
CA THR A 212 19.69 -18.39 7.44
C THR A 212 19.67 -18.79 8.92
N GLU A 213 19.32 -17.86 9.82
CA GLU A 213 19.21 -18.13 11.28
C GLU A 213 17.76 -18.36 11.71
N VAL A 214 16.83 -17.56 11.22
CA VAL A 214 15.41 -17.65 11.55
C VAL A 214 14.58 -17.35 10.31
N SER A 215 13.65 -18.23 9.97
CA SER A 215 12.61 -17.98 8.98
C SER A 215 11.30 -17.61 9.67
N LEU A 216 10.60 -16.64 9.10
CA LEU A 216 9.33 -16.13 9.58
C LEU A 216 8.27 -16.24 8.49
N ARG A 217 7.06 -16.65 8.86
CA ARG A 217 5.91 -16.62 7.95
C ARG A 217 4.66 -16.18 8.69
N LEU A 218 3.95 -15.21 8.13
CA LEU A 218 2.68 -14.73 8.66
C LEU A 218 1.57 -15.10 7.69
N THR A 219 0.56 -15.81 8.16
CA THR A 219 -0.61 -16.24 7.37
C THR A 219 -1.90 -15.94 8.10
N GLY A 220 -3.03 -15.93 7.41
CA GLY A 220 -4.35 -15.85 8.04
C GLY A 220 -5.30 -14.88 7.36
N ASN A 221 -6.22 -14.31 8.12
CA ASN A 221 -7.31 -13.51 7.58
C ASN A 221 -7.48 -12.20 8.34
N ILE A 222 -7.82 -11.14 7.60
CA ILE A 222 -8.25 -9.85 8.14
C ILE A 222 -9.67 -9.61 7.61
N LYS A 223 -10.65 -9.55 8.49
CA LYS A 223 -12.03 -9.19 8.12
C LYS A 223 -12.12 -7.66 8.06
N ILE A 224 -12.29 -7.16 6.84
CA ILE A 224 -12.35 -5.71 6.57
C ILE A 224 -13.72 -5.18 6.98
N VAL A 225 -13.73 -4.15 7.83
CA VAL A 225 -14.91 -3.41 8.26
C VAL A 225 -14.63 -1.91 8.23
N GLU A 226 -15.65 -1.09 8.19
CA GLU A 226 -15.53 0.37 8.33
C GLU A 226 -15.80 0.79 9.78
N PRO A 227 -14.93 1.60 10.41
CA PRO A 227 -13.64 2.08 9.91
C PRO A 227 -12.57 0.96 9.85
N ILE A 228 -11.60 1.08 8.95
CA ILE A 228 -10.57 0.03 8.71
C ILE A 228 -9.81 -0.35 9.98
N ALA A 229 -9.58 0.60 10.89
CA ALA A 229 -8.90 0.36 12.18
C ALA A 229 -9.61 -0.70 13.04
N SER A 230 -10.94 -0.83 12.91
CA SER A 230 -11.77 -1.80 13.61
C SER A 230 -11.79 -3.19 12.94
N SER A 231 -11.10 -3.36 11.80
CA SER A 231 -11.00 -4.64 11.11
C SER A 231 -10.40 -5.70 12.02
N THR A 232 -11.04 -6.86 12.09
CA THR A 232 -10.59 -7.96 12.96
C THR A 232 -9.53 -8.79 12.28
N VAL A 233 -8.51 -9.14 13.04
CA VAL A 233 -7.32 -9.86 12.60
C VAL A 233 -7.29 -11.23 13.27
N ASP A 234 -7.08 -12.28 12.47
CA ASP A 234 -6.82 -13.64 12.90
C ASP A 234 -5.68 -14.19 12.06
N LEU A 235 -4.46 -13.97 12.54
CA LEU A 235 -3.22 -14.34 11.87
C LEU A 235 -2.46 -15.35 12.72
N SER A 236 -1.55 -16.07 12.07
CA SER A 236 -0.58 -16.98 12.67
C SER A 236 0.82 -16.58 12.22
N LEU A 237 1.67 -16.24 13.18
CA LEU A 237 3.09 -16.06 12.97
C LEU A 237 3.81 -17.38 13.19
N GLU A 238 4.38 -17.92 12.14
CA GLU A 238 5.21 -19.12 12.16
C GLU A 238 6.67 -18.70 12.27
N ILE A 239 7.42 -19.37 13.16
CA ILE A 239 8.84 -19.11 13.40
C ILE A 239 9.57 -20.46 13.28
N VAL A 240 10.59 -20.48 12.43
CA VAL A 240 11.46 -21.65 12.24
C VAL A 240 12.90 -21.21 12.50
N PRO A 241 13.44 -21.48 13.68
CA PRO A 241 14.86 -21.25 13.97
C PRO A 241 15.72 -22.34 13.32
N HIS A 242 16.88 -21.94 12.79
CA HIS A 242 17.85 -22.80 12.13
C HIS A 242 19.17 -22.84 12.90
N GLY A 243 19.96 -23.89 12.68
CA GLY A 243 21.29 -24.02 13.26
C GLY A 243 21.35 -23.78 14.77
N ASP A 244 22.26 -22.91 15.20
CA ASP A 244 22.48 -22.58 16.60
C ASP A 244 21.29 -21.86 17.25
N MET A 245 20.46 -21.17 16.46
CA MET A 245 19.25 -20.52 16.96
C MET A 245 18.20 -21.51 17.46
N ALA A 246 18.20 -22.74 16.94
CA ALA A 246 17.29 -23.80 17.41
C ALA A 246 17.60 -24.28 18.86
N SER A 247 18.80 -23.99 19.35
CA SER A 247 19.23 -24.29 20.72
C SER A 247 19.43 -23.07 21.63
N ASN A 248 19.09 -21.85 21.12
CA ASN A 248 19.20 -20.62 21.87
C ASN A 248 18.18 -20.57 23.02
N GLU A 249 18.64 -20.63 24.26
CA GLU A 249 17.80 -20.71 25.46
C GLU A 249 16.88 -19.50 25.63
N LEU A 250 17.36 -18.28 25.31
CA LEU A 250 16.55 -17.05 25.39
C LEU A 250 15.40 -17.10 24.38
N LEU A 251 15.70 -17.44 23.13
CA LEU A 251 14.68 -17.59 22.10
C LEU A 251 13.66 -18.65 22.51
N MET A 252 14.15 -19.83 22.94
CA MET A 252 13.29 -20.94 23.34
C MET A 252 12.42 -20.60 24.57
N SER A 253 12.88 -19.78 25.50
CA SER A 253 12.05 -19.32 26.63
C SER A 253 10.85 -18.46 26.17
N ILE A 254 11.00 -17.71 25.09
CA ILE A 254 9.96 -16.81 24.58
C ILE A 254 8.98 -17.55 23.67
N ILE A 255 9.48 -18.37 22.72
CA ILE A 255 8.64 -19.03 21.73
C ILE A 255 8.23 -20.44 22.11
N GLY A 256 8.89 -21.05 23.10
CA GLY A 256 8.67 -22.43 23.56
C GLY A 256 7.20 -22.78 23.86
N PRO A 257 6.41 -21.92 24.53
CA PRO A 257 4.99 -22.17 24.77
C PRO A 257 4.15 -22.34 23.48
N TYR A 258 4.65 -21.87 22.34
CA TYR A 258 3.97 -21.93 21.04
C TYR A 258 4.47 -23.05 20.13
N ARG A 259 5.25 -23.99 20.69
CA ARG A 259 5.82 -25.11 19.92
C ARG A 259 4.73 -26.02 19.39
N LYS A 260 4.78 -26.32 18.10
CA LYS A 260 3.88 -27.27 17.42
C LYS A 260 4.58 -28.56 17.01
N SER A 261 5.85 -28.49 16.65
CA SER A 261 6.71 -29.65 16.36
C SER A 261 8.17 -29.32 16.64
N ALA A 262 9.10 -30.21 16.33
CA ALA A 262 10.52 -29.91 16.42
C ALA A 262 10.85 -28.69 15.55
N ASN A 263 11.46 -27.66 16.12
CA ASN A 263 11.86 -26.42 15.43
C ASN A 263 10.76 -25.64 14.70
N PHE A 264 9.48 -25.88 15.01
CA PHE A 264 8.36 -25.16 14.42
C PHE A 264 7.44 -24.58 15.51
N TYR A 265 7.25 -23.27 15.47
CA TYR A 265 6.48 -22.52 16.45
C TYR A 265 5.42 -21.71 15.74
N SER A 266 4.20 -21.63 16.29
CA SER A 266 3.08 -20.91 15.69
C SER A 266 2.37 -20.07 16.75
N ILE A 267 2.47 -18.75 16.58
CA ILE A 267 1.97 -17.75 17.52
C ILE A 267 0.70 -17.14 16.95
N PRO A 268 -0.46 -17.32 17.59
CA PRO A 268 -1.69 -16.68 17.14
C PRO A 268 -1.66 -15.19 17.44
N ILE A 269 -2.02 -14.38 16.43
CA ILE A 269 -2.16 -12.93 16.53
C ILE A 269 -3.62 -12.58 16.28
N ARG A 270 -4.33 -12.16 17.33
CA ARG A 270 -5.75 -11.86 17.28
C ARG A 270 -6.04 -10.49 17.88
N GLY A 271 -7.05 -9.81 17.32
CA GLY A 271 -7.47 -8.50 17.78
C GLY A 271 -8.07 -7.67 16.68
N THR A 272 -7.92 -6.36 16.79
CA THR A 272 -8.23 -5.41 15.71
C THR A 272 -6.93 -4.82 15.15
N LEU A 273 -6.96 -4.29 13.94
CA LEU A 273 -5.77 -3.62 13.36
C LEU A 273 -5.23 -2.53 14.30
N GLU A 274 -6.12 -1.82 14.99
CA GLU A 274 -5.74 -0.81 15.96
C GLU A 274 -5.04 -1.40 17.20
N SER A 275 -5.57 -2.49 17.77
CA SER A 275 -5.03 -3.11 18.99
C SER A 275 -3.69 -3.80 18.74
N ILE A 276 -3.48 -4.39 17.57
CA ILE A 276 -2.22 -5.04 17.19
C ILE A 276 -1.12 -4.02 16.98
N SER A 277 -1.43 -2.89 16.37
CA SER A 277 -0.43 -1.82 16.16
C SER A 277 0.06 -1.19 17.46
N SER A 278 -0.65 -1.40 18.58
CA SER A 278 -0.29 -0.88 19.91
C SER A 278 0.31 -1.91 20.86
N GLY A 279 0.29 -3.19 20.53
CA GLY A 279 0.55 -4.29 21.47
C GLY A 279 1.56 -5.35 21.04
N LEU A 280 2.20 -5.23 19.86
CA LEU A 280 3.36 -6.01 19.46
C LEU A 280 4.62 -5.24 19.85
#